data_a7f173626ba636231a94d05a91f728be
#
_entry.id   a7f173626ba636231a94d05a91f728be
#
_cell.length_a   1.000
_cell.length_b   1.000
_cell.length_c   1.000
_cell.angle_alpha   90.00
_cell.angle_beta   90.00
_cell.angle_gamma   90.00
#
_symmetry.space_group_name_H-M   'P 1'
#
loop_
_entity.id
_entity.type
_entity.pdbx_description
1 polymer ?
#
loop_
_entity_poly.entity_id
_entity_poly.type
_entity_poly.pdbx_seq_one_letter_code
_entity_poly.pdbx_strand_id
1 'polypeptide(L)'
;GANVIIPNTDPVIGAITNEKGSFQIREVPLGRQTLIISYIGYSKQVLPNLLLTSGKEVVLNIKLEERAYKVEEITIRPDRKKESAQNDMVAVSGRMFSVEETERFAGSLGDPARMVANYAGVMTQNDARNDIIIRGNSPSGVLWRLEGIEIGNPNHFGALGTTGGPVSMINNNLLTDSDFLTGAFPAEFGNATAGVFDLNLRSGNNQNTEFTGQVGFNGFEAGVEGPAFKRENKPNPSYLINYRYSTLELMHELGFSTNTGAAIPEYNDLTFLIDVPATNAGRFKLFGLRGKSFIALGHDISDSTDNAYNARGTTTDF
;
A
#
# COMPACT_ATOMS: atom_id res chain seq x y z
N GLY A 1 -22.89 -17.77 10.88
CA GLY A 1 -22.74 -19.05 10.33
C GLY A 1 -22.21 -19.13 8.90
N ALA A 2 -21.36 -18.18 8.41
CA ALA A 2 -20.69 -18.34 7.11
C ALA A 2 -19.56 -19.37 7.21
N ASN A 3 -19.39 -20.18 6.18
CA ASN A 3 -18.29 -21.13 6.08
C ASN A 3 -17.07 -20.39 5.48
N VAL A 4 -15.91 -20.54 6.14
CA VAL A 4 -14.63 -19.99 5.74
C VAL A 4 -13.66 -21.13 5.61
N ILE A 5 -13.15 -21.43 4.41
CA ILE A 5 -12.29 -22.59 4.15
C ILE A 5 -11.03 -22.21 3.37
N ILE A 6 -9.96 -22.96 3.60
CA ILE A 6 -8.71 -22.94 2.83
C ILE A 6 -8.65 -24.25 2.02
N PRO A 7 -8.96 -24.22 0.72
CA PRO A 7 -9.23 -25.42 -0.06
C PRO A 7 -8.00 -26.28 -0.37
N ASN A 8 -6.80 -25.73 -0.30
CA ASN A 8 -5.56 -26.38 -0.73
C ASN A 8 -4.78 -27.03 0.43
N THR A 9 -5.46 -27.35 1.53
CA THR A 9 -4.87 -28.06 2.69
C THR A 9 -5.44 -29.48 2.79
N ASP A 10 -4.63 -30.42 3.27
CA ASP A 10 -5.05 -31.79 3.55
C ASP A 10 -4.71 -32.16 5.01
N PRO A 11 -5.71 -32.29 5.89
CA PRO A 11 -7.15 -32.07 5.67
C PRO A 11 -7.49 -30.60 5.39
N VAL A 12 -8.64 -30.35 4.76
CA VAL A 12 -9.14 -28.99 4.51
C VAL A 12 -9.33 -28.25 5.83
N ILE A 13 -8.65 -27.12 5.98
CA ILE A 13 -8.73 -26.27 7.17
C ILE A 13 -9.82 -25.21 6.97
N GLY A 14 -10.61 -24.95 8.00
CA GLY A 14 -11.66 -23.93 7.90
C GLY A 14 -12.27 -23.62 9.26
N ALA A 15 -13.16 -22.63 9.26
CA ALA A 15 -13.96 -22.20 10.41
C ALA A 15 -15.35 -21.78 9.97
N ILE A 16 -16.27 -21.75 10.92
CA ILE A 16 -17.61 -21.18 10.75
C ILE A 16 -17.66 -19.88 11.54
N THR A 17 -18.19 -18.82 10.96
CA THR A 17 -18.36 -17.55 11.68
C THR A 17 -19.39 -17.70 12.81
N ASN A 18 -19.13 -17.03 13.92
CA ASN A 18 -20.08 -16.92 15.01
C ASN A 18 -21.27 -15.98 14.65
N GLU A 19 -22.18 -15.75 15.59
CA GLU A 19 -23.35 -14.88 15.41
C GLU A 19 -22.98 -13.42 15.06
N LYS A 20 -21.78 -12.98 15.43
CA LYS A 20 -21.24 -11.65 15.14
C LYS A 20 -20.47 -11.58 13.83
N GLY A 21 -20.40 -12.69 13.08
CA GLY A 21 -19.65 -12.79 11.83
C GLY A 21 -18.14 -12.96 12.03
N SER A 22 -17.66 -13.11 13.26
CA SER A 22 -16.22 -13.31 13.51
C SER A 22 -15.83 -14.77 13.34
N PHE A 23 -14.64 -14.99 12.78
CA PHE A 23 -14.02 -16.31 12.63
C PHE A 23 -12.53 -16.24 12.98
N GLN A 24 -11.96 -17.38 13.30
CA GLN A 24 -10.51 -17.55 13.49
C GLN A 24 -10.11 -18.92 12.93
N ILE A 25 -9.08 -18.95 12.11
CA ILE A 25 -8.48 -20.18 11.60
C ILE A 25 -7.06 -20.22 12.14
N ARG A 26 -6.69 -21.32 12.79
CA ARG A 26 -5.37 -21.55 13.38
C ARG A 26 -4.63 -22.61 12.60
N GLU A 27 -3.31 -22.68 12.81
CA GLU A 27 -2.43 -23.72 12.22
C GLU A 27 -2.49 -23.77 10.69
N VAL A 28 -2.68 -22.60 10.06
CA VAL A 28 -2.66 -22.49 8.61
C VAL A 28 -1.21 -22.58 8.13
N PRO A 29 -0.89 -23.40 7.12
CA PRO A 29 0.45 -23.47 6.55
C PRO A 29 0.94 -22.10 6.08
N LEU A 30 2.21 -21.78 6.35
CA LEU A 30 2.84 -20.55 5.88
C LEU A 30 2.91 -20.52 4.35
N GLY A 31 2.93 -19.33 3.80
CA GLY A 31 2.96 -19.11 2.37
C GLY A 31 1.64 -18.59 1.83
N ARG A 32 1.43 -18.77 0.54
CA ARG A 32 0.26 -18.24 -0.17
C ARG A 32 -0.93 -19.16 -0.03
N GLN A 33 -2.00 -18.64 0.56
CA GLN A 33 -3.23 -19.39 0.77
C GLN A 33 -4.39 -18.75 0.01
N THR A 34 -5.38 -19.57 -0.33
CA THR A 34 -6.65 -19.07 -0.88
C THR A 34 -7.73 -19.28 0.16
N LEU A 35 -8.46 -18.21 0.48
CA LEU A 35 -9.58 -18.26 1.40
C LEU A 35 -10.89 -18.20 0.61
N ILE A 36 -11.82 -19.08 0.95
CA ILE A 36 -13.13 -19.14 0.35
C ILE A 36 -14.18 -18.92 1.43
N ILE A 37 -15.04 -17.93 1.24
CA ILE A 37 -16.13 -17.61 2.16
C ILE A 37 -17.44 -17.85 1.45
N SER A 38 -18.35 -18.56 2.11
CA SER A 38 -19.68 -18.84 1.59
C SER A 38 -20.74 -18.77 2.67
N TYR A 39 -21.89 -18.18 2.33
CA TYR A 39 -23.07 -18.14 3.19
C TYR A 39 -24.32 -18.28 2.35
N ILE A 40 -25.37 -18.90 2.92
CA ILE A 40 -26.63 -19.10 2.21
C ILE A 40 -27.27 -17.73 1.90
N GLY A 41 -27.66 -17.52 0.64
CA GLY A 41 -28.24 -16.25 0.20
C GLY A 41 -27.22 -15.18 -0.22
N TYR A 42 -25.91 -15.46 -0.12
CA TYR A 42 -24.85 -14.55 -0.49
C TYR A 42 -23.95 -15.10 -1.60
N SER A 43 -23.35 -14.20 -2.35
CA SER A 43 -22.33 -14.56 -3.35
C SER A 43 -21.09 -15.10 -2.66
N LYS A 44 -20.56 -16.22 -3.19
CA LYS A 44 -19.30 -16.81 -2.71
C LYS A 44 -18.16 -15.85 -2.96
N GLN A 45 -17.41 -15.51 -1.91
CA GLN A 45 -16.23 -14.68 -2.00
C GLN A 45 -14.98 -15.57 -2.01
N VAL A 46 -14.05 -15.27 -2.91
CA VAL A 46 -12.75 -15.98 -2.99
C VAL A 46 -11.64 -14.94 -2.85
N LEU A 47 -10.83 -15.09 -1.83
CA LEU A 47 -9.63 -14.28 -1.59
C LEU A 47 -8.39 -15.15 -1.86
N PRO A 48 -7.84 -15.11 -3.05
CA PRO A 48 -6.67 -15.89 -3.40
C PRO A 48 -5.39 -15.17 -3.02
N ASN A 49 -4.30 -15.95 -2.91
CA ASN A 49 -2.94 -15.47 -2.69
C ASN A 49 -2.73 -14.65 -1.40
N LEU A 50 -3.48 -14.91 -0.34
CA LEU A 50 -3.20 -14.34 0.97
C LEU A 50 -1.85 -14.85 1.46
N LEU A 51 -0.90 -13.96 1.66
CA LEU A 51 0.42 -14.32 2.16
C LEU A 51 0.39 -14.42 3.69
N LEU A 52 0.63 -15.63 4.20
CA LEU A 52 0.82 -15.89 5.63
C LEU A 52 2.31 -16.03 5.93
N THR A 53 2.80 -15.16 6.82
CA THR A 53 4.18 -15.20 7.31
C THR A 53 4.22 -15.64 8.76
N SER A 54 5.36 -16.14 9.23
CA SER A 54 5.54 -16.50 10.63
C SER A 54 5.52 -15.26 11.54
N GLY A 55 4.80 -15.34 12.65
CA GLY A 55 4.79 -14.30 13.68
C GLY A 55 3.83 -13.13 13.43
N LYS A 56 3.08 -13.12 12.32
CA LYS A 56 2.09 -12.10 12.03
C LYS A 56 0.73 -12.72 11.71
N GLU A 57 -0.33 -12.19 12.34
CA GLU A 57 -1.71 -12.56 12.03
C GLU A 57 -2.22 -11.78 10.82
N VAL A 58 -3.01 -12.43 9.99
CA VAL A 58 -3.73 -11.76 8.89
C VAL A 58 -5.15 -11.46 9.35
N VAL A 59 -5.46 -10.19 9.53
CA VAL A 59 -6.79 -9.72 9.94
C VAL A 59 -7.55 -9.27 8.70
N LEU A 60 -8.69 -9.90 8.46
CA LEU A 60 -9.52 -9.67 7.29
C LEU A 60 -10.90 -9.15 7.69
N ASN A 61 -11.37 -8.12 6.99
CA ASN A 61 -12.73 -7.63 7.07
C ASN A 61 -13.41 -7.86 5.71
N ILE A 62 -14.31 -8.84 5.66
CA ILE A 62 -14.90 -9.32 4.41
C ILE A 62 -16.38 -8.98 4.42
N LYS A 63 -16.86 -8.34 3.36
CA LYS A 63 -18.28 -8.09 3.13
C LYS A 63 -18.81 -9.09 2.10
N LEU A 64 -19.87 -9.78 2.43
CA LEU A 64 -20.58 -10.64 1.49
C LEU A 64 -21.72 -9.87 0.84
N GLU A 65 -21.88 -9.98 -0.47
CA GLU A 65 -22.97 -9.40 -1.23
C GLU A 65 -24.16 -10.34 -1.25
N GLU A 66 -25.37 -9.85 -0.99
CA GLU A 66 -26.60 -10.64 -1.11
C GLU A 66 -26.80 -11.06 -2.56
N ARG A 67 -27.10 -12.34 -2.74
CA ARG A 67 -27.43 -12.89 -4.03
C ARG A 67 -28.95 -12.80 -4.24
N ALA A 68 -29.41 -11.83 -5.03
CA ALA A 68 -30.79 -11.85 -5.51
C ALA A 68 -31.01 -13.12 -6.36
N TYR A 69 -31.91 -14.00 -5.92
CA TYR A 69 -32.25 -15.21 -6.66
C TYR A 69 -32.93 -14.83 -7.99
N LYS A 70 -32.15 -14.77 -9.06
CA LYS A 70 -32.67 -15.05 -10.40
C LYS A 70 -32.33 -16.51 -10.70
N VAL A 71 -33.34 -17.31 -10.90
CA VAL A 71 -33.21 -18.68 -11.41
C VAL A 71 -32.75 -18.58 -12.85
N GLU A 72 -31.47 -18.52 -13.08
CA GLU A 72 -30.87 -18.68 -14.40
C GLU A 72 -29.60 -19.56 -14.25
N GLU A 73 -29.43 -20.38 -15.24
CA GLU A 73 -28.43 -21.40 -15.49
C GLU A 73 -27.03 -21.09 -14.86
N ILE A 74 -26.51 -22.04 -14.07
CA ILE A 74 -25.20 -21.93 -13.43
C ILE A 74 -24.12 -22.04 -14.51
N THR A 75 -23.79 -20.93 -15.12
CA THR A 75 -22.56 -20.82 -15.91
C THR A 75 -21.42 -20.45 -14.94
N ILE A 76 -20.56 -21.40 -14.61
CA ILE A 76 -19.33 -21.14 -13.85
C ILE A 76 -18.41 -20.33 -14.76
N ARG A 77 -18.48 -19.01 -14.67
CA ARG A 77 -17.44 -18.13 -15.22
C ARG A 77 -16.41 -17.91 -14.12
N PRO A 78 -15.11 -18.01 -14.44
CA PRO A 78 -14.08 -17.57 -13.48
C PRO A 78 -14.36 -16.12 -13.13
N ASP A 79 -14.42 -15.83 -11.83
CA ASP A 79 -14.78 -14.51 -11.32
C ASP A 79 -13.68 -13.51 -11.74
N ARG A 80 -13.97 -12.70 -12.77
CA ARG A 80 -13.10 -11.63 -13.27
C ARG A 80 -12.99 -10.41 -12.35
N LYS A 81 -13.59 -10.48 -11.17
CA LYS A 81 -13.65 -9.35 -10.21
C LYS A 81 -12.30 -8.96 -9.60
N LYS A 82 -11.23 -9.71 -9.83
CA LYS A 82 -9.87 -9.36 -9.35
C LYS A 82 -9.25 -8.14 -10.03
N GLU A 83 -9.73 -7.76 -11.18
CA GLU A 83 -9.19 -6.63 -11.97
C GLU A 83 -10.11 -5.41 -11.95
N SER A 84 -11.31 -5.50 -11.36
CA SER A 84 -12.20 -4.34 -11.26
C SER A 84 -11.77 -3.44 -10.11
N ALA A 85 -11.85 -2.12 -10.32
CA ALA A 85 -11.61 -1.13 -9.28
C ALA A 85 -12.56 -1.37 -8.07
N GLN A 86 -12.12 -1.01 -6.87
CA GLN A 86 -12.94 -1.03 -5.66
C GLN A 86 -14.02 0.06 -5.70
N ASN A 87 -13.74 1.13 -6.40
CA ASN A 87 -14.68 2.24 -6.55
C ASN A 87 -15.75 1.89 -7.58
N ASP A 88 -17.00 1.75 -7.14
CA ASP A 88 -18.15 1.40 -7.97
C ASP A 88 -18.45 2.42 -9.10
N MET A 89 -17.94 3.64 -8.98
CA MET A 89 -18.07 4.69 -10.01
C MET A 89 -17.11 4.51 -11.18
N VAL A 90 -16.11 3.64 -11.04
CA VAL A 90 -15.12 3.36 -12.08
C VAL A 90 -15.66 2.31 -13.04
N ALA A 91 -16.26 2.75 -14.15
CA ALA A 91 -16.86 1.85 -15.14
C ALA A 91 -15.81 1.17 -16.04
N VAL A 92 -14.72 1.88 -16.38
CA VAL A 92 -13.66 1.41 -17.28
C VAL A 92 -12.31 2.03 -16.90
N SER A 93 -11.22 1.40 -17.36
CA SER A 93 -9.84 1.92 -17.21
C SER A 93 -9.35 2.06 -15.76
N GLY A 94 -10.01 1.43 -14.80
CA GLY A 94 -9.55 1.27 -13.42
C GLY A 94 -9.12 -0.16 -13.17
N ARG A 95 -8.09 -0.33 -12.36
CA ARG A 95 -7.58 -1.62 -11.92
C ARG A 95 -7.22 -1.57 -10.44
N MET A 96 -7.74 -2.52 -9.70
CA MET A 96 -7.32 -2.74 -8.32
C MET A 96 -5.93 -3.39 -8.31
N PHE A 97 -5.09 -3.01 -7.38
CA PHE A 97 -3.83 -3.68 -7.07
C PHE A 97 -3.68 -3.91 -5.56
N SER A 98 -2.96 -4.95 -5.22
CA SER A 98 -2.69 -5.31 -3.83
C SER A 98 -1.21 -5.11 -3.49
N VAL A 99 -0.91 -5.05 -2.20
CA VAL A 99 0.46 -5.05 -1.67
C VAL A 99 1.25 -6.24 -2.21
N GLU A 100 0.63 -7.41 -2.23
CA GLU A 100 1.25 -8.63 -2.74
C GLU A 100 1.62 -8.53 -4.22
N GLU A 101 0.76 -7.92 -5.02
CA GLU A 101 1.05 -7.70 -6.44
C GLU A 101 2.27 -6.77 -6.60
N THR A 102 2.34 -5.70 -5.79
CA THR A 102 3.50 -4.79 -5.78
C THR A 102 4.80 -5.52 -5.42
N GLU A 103 4.78 -6.45 -4.48
CA GLU A 103 5.96 -7.23 -4.09
C GLU A 103 6.39 -8.27 -5.14
N ARG A 104 5.44 -8.75 -5.94
CA ARG A 104 5.71 -9.80 -6.95
C ARG A 104 6.38 -9.28 -8.22
N PHE A 105 6.17 -8.03 -8.57
CA PHE A 105 6.80 -7.46 -9.76
C PHE A 105 8.25 -7.12 -9.49
N ALA A 106 9.15 -7.72 -10.25
CA ALA A 106 10.57 -7.40 -10.21
C ALA A 106 10.78 -5.91 -10.55
N GLY A 107 11.62 -5.23 -9.76
CA GLY A 107 11.89 -3.80 -9.96
C GLY A 107 10.85 -2.85 -9.35
N SER A 108 9.75 -3.34 -8.75
CA SER A 108 8.80 -2.48 -8.06
C SER A 108 9.39 -1.82 -6.80
N LEU A 109 10.37 -2.48 -6.15
CA LEU A 109 11.02 -2.02 -4.92
C LEU A 109 10.02 -1.66 -3.80
N GLY A 110 8.85 -2.32 -3.78
CA GLY A 110 7.78 -1.99 -2.84
C GLY A 110 7.09 -0.65 -3.10
N ASP A 111 7.21 -0.12 -4.30
CA ASP A 111 6.64 1.17 -4.71
C ASP A 111 5.46 0.95 -5.67
N PRO A 112 4.25 1.42 -5.32
CA PRO A 112 3.07 1.29 -6.17
C PRO A 112 3.24 1.89 -7.56
N ALA A 113 3.94 3.04 -7.70
CA ALA A 113 4.14 3.67 -9.00
C ALA A 113 5.05 2.83 -9.90
N ARG A 114 6.12 2.25 -9.34
CA ARG A 114 7.00 1.34 -10.09
C ARG A 114 6.27 0.05 -10.47
N MET A 115 5.39 -0.44 -9.61
CA MET A 115 4.60 -1.63 -9.91
C MET A 115 3.66 -1.41 -11.09
N VAL A 116 2.88 -0.31 -11.10
CA VAL A 116 1.92 -0.03 -12.16
C VAL A 116 2.60 0.29 -13.51
N ALA A 117 3.89 0.57 -13.53
CA ALA A 117 4.67 0.68 -14.77
C ALA A 117 4.66 -0.60 -15.61
N ASN A 118 4.32 -1.74 -15.00
CA ASN A 118 4.13 -3.01 -15.71
C ASN A 118 2.72 -3.16 -16.34
N TYR A 119 1.83 -2.19 -16.15
CA TYR A 119 0.50 -2.23 -16.73
C TYR A 119 0.47 -1.69 -18.17
N ALA A 120 -0.45 -2.21 -18.96
CA ALA A 120 -0.60 -1.76 -20.33
C ALA A 120 -0.88 -0.25 -20.43
N GLY A 121 -0.10 0.44 -21.27
CA GLY A 121 -0.22 1.89 -21.47
C GLY A 121 0.46 2.75 -20.40
N VAL A 122 1.23 2.16 -19.51
CA VAL A 122 2.04 2.86 -18.51
C VAL A 122 3.53 2.63 -18.82
N MET A 123 4.32 3.66 -18.68
CA MET A 123 5.77 3.64 -18.92
C MET A 123 6.48 4.41 -17.80
N THR A 124 7.71 4.05 -17.48
CA THR A 124 8.63 4.87 -16.67
C THR A 124 9.49 5.74 -17.58
N GLN A 125 9.91 6.88 -17.07
CA GLN A 125 10.87 7.74 -17.79
C GLN A 125 12.30 7.22 -17.60
N ASN A 126 12.66 6.81 -16.41
CA ASN A 126 13.93 6.16 -16.05
C ASN A 126 13.78 5.39 -14.74
N ASP A 127 14.76 4.54 -14.42
CA ASP A 127 14.71 3.70 -13.20
C ASP A 127 15.13 4.44 -11.93
N ALA A 128 15.73 5.62 -12.03
CA ALA A 128 16.16 6.40 -10.86
C ALA A 128 14.98 7.07 -10.14
N ARG A 129 13.84 7.20 -10.82
CA ARG A 129 12.64 7.87 -10.31
C ARG A 129 11.41 7.02 -10.61
N ASN A 130 10.36 7.23 -9.84
CA ASN A 130 9.08 6.53 -10.01
C ASN A 130 8.03 7.33 -10.79
N ASP A 131 8.46 8.37 -11.52
CA ASP A 131 7.56 9.09 -12.43
C ASP A 131 7.04 8.16 -13.51
N ILE A 132 5.72 8.15 -13.71
CA ILE A 132 5.06 7.33 -14.71
C ILE A 132 4.38 8.18 -15.79
N ILE A 133 4.47 7.70 -17.01
CA ILE A 133 3.81 8.25 -18.19
C ILE A 133 2.63 7.35 -18.53
N ILE A 134 1.42 7.87 -18.47
CA ILE A 134 0.20 7.09 -18.72
C ILE A 134 -0.38 7.51 -20.06
N ARG A 135 -0.42 6.58 -21.03
CA ARG A 135 -0.95 6.82 -22.37
C ARG A 135 -0.35 8.07 -23.06
N GLY A 136 0.92 8.36 -22.78
CA GLY A 136 1.64 9.51 -23.32
C GLY A 136 1.39 10.84 -22.60
N ASN A 137 0.59 10.86 -21.53
CA ASN A 137 0.36 12.07 -20.73
C ASN A 137 1.51 12.34 -19.78
N SER A 138 1.70 13.63 -19.45
CA SER A 138 2.74 14.07 -18.52
C SER A 138 2.56 13.44 -17.13
N PRO A 139 3.65 13.00 -16.48
CA PRO A 139 3.61 12.55 -15.09
C PRO A 139 3.01 13.57 -14.12
N SER A 140 3.15 14.88 -14.39
CA SER A 140 2.58 15.94 -13.56
C SER A 140 1.05 15.92 -13.48
N GLY A 141 0.38 15.21 -14.39
CA GLY A 141 -1.06 15.04 -14.37
C GLY A 141 -1.56 13.85 -13.55
N VAL A 142 -0.69 13.14 -12.86
CA VAL A 142 -1.07 12.04 -11.96
C VAL A 142 -1.55 12.61 -10.64
N LEU A 143 -2.75 12.21 -10.23
CA LEU A 143 -3.34 12.53 -8.95
C LEU A 143 -3.04 11.45 -7.93
N TRP A 144 -2.52 11.84 -6.78
CA TRP A 144 -2.36 10.97 -5.63
C TRP A 144 -3.44 11.25 -4.60
N ARG A 145 -4.11 10.21 -4.14
CA ARG A 145 -5.13 10.28 -3.12
C ARG A 145 -4.88 9.18 -2.08
N LEU A 146 -4.90 9.55 -0.82
CA LEU A 146 -4.72 8.62 0.30
C LEU A 146 -5.93 8.71 1.22
N GLU A 147 -6.60 7.59 1.48
CA GLU A 147 -7.83 7.54 2.30
C GLU A 147 -8.88 8.58 1.87
N GLY A 148 -9.01 8.79 0.56
CA GLY A 148 -9.97 9.74 0.00
C GLY A 148 -9.55 11.21 0.00
N ILE A 149 -8.35 11.54 0.47
CA ILE A 149 -7.81 12.92 0.51
C ILE A 149 -6.72 13.06 -0.54
N GLU A 150 -6.82 14.10 -1.37
CA GLU A 150 -5.75 14.44 -2.31
C GLU A 150 -4.48 14.83 -1.55
N ILE A 151 -3.38 14.23 -1.93
CA ILE A 151 -2.05 14.54 -1.40
C ILE A 151 -1.16 15.04 -2.53
N GLY A 152 -0.19 15.86 -2.20
CA GLY A 152 0.79 16.33 -3.15
C GLY A 152 1.71 15.21 -3.64
N ASN A 153 2.95 15.52 -3.96
CA ASN A 153 3.93 14.51 -4.36
C ASN A 153 4.33 13.64 -3.15
N PRO A 154 3.90 12.37 -3.04
CA PRO A 154 4.19 11.52 -1.89
C PRO A 154 5.57 10.84 -1.99
N ASN A 155 6.57 11.57 -2.42
CA ASN A 155 7.90 11.04 -2.64
C ASN A 155 8.97 11.92 -1.98
N HIS A 156 9.96 11.28 -1.38
CA HIS A 156 11.19 11.93 -0.96
C HIS A 156 11.96 12.46 -2.18
N PHE A 157 12.64 13.58 -2.02
CA PHE A 157 13.42 14.25 -3.07
C PHE A 157 12.60 14.57 -4.33
N GLY A 158 11.30 14.76 -4.17
CA GLY A 158 10.41 15.21 -5.24
C GLY A 158 10.73 16.66 -5.62
N ALA A 159 10.81 16.96 -6.93
CA ALA A 159 10.95 18.32 -7.41
C ALA A 159 9.58 19.02 -7.45
N LEU A 160 9.58 20.34 -7.33
CA LEU A 160 8.36 21.14 -7.49
C LEU A 160 7.71 20.90 -8.86
N GLY A 161 6.41 20.71 -8.87
CA GLY A 161 5.64 20.46 -10.10
C GLY A 161 5.77 19.05 -10.67
N THR A 162 6.40 18.11 -9.94
CA THR A 162 6.44 16.69 -10.30
C THR A 162 5.57 15.87 -9.36
N THR A 163 5.19 14.68 -9.80
CA THR A 163 4.39 13.72 -9.01
C THR A 163 5.17 12.46 -8.67
N GLY A 164 6.43 12.40 -9.02
CA GLY A 164 7.33 11.30 -8.71
C GLY A 164 8.60 11.75 -8.00
N GLY A 165 9.41 10.77 -7.60
CA GLY A 165 10.69 10.93 -6.92
C GLY A 165 11.47 9.63 -6.88
N PRO A 166 12.70 9.64 -6.34
CA PRO A 166 13.51 8.42 -6.24
C PRO A 166 12.98 7.43 -5.20
N VAL A 167 12.36 7.89 -4.11
CA VAL A 167 11.87 7.06 -3.01
C VAL A 167 10.47 7.48 -2.61
N SER A 168 9.55 6.53 -2.58
CA SER A 168 8.18 6.79 -2.11
C SER A 168 8.13 6.95 -0.59
N MET A 169 7.41 7.96 -0.09
CA MET A 169 7.02 8.06 1.32
C MET A 169 5.91 7.08 1.68
N ILE A 170 5.16 6.60 0.68
CA ILE A 170 4.11 5.62 0.89
C ILE A 170 4.75 4.26 1.07
N ASN A 171 4.61 3.71 2.26
CA ASN A 171 5.08 2.36 2.57
C ASN A 171 4.07 1.33 2.09
N ASN A 172 4.47 0.48 1.16
CA ASN A 172 3.64 -0.59 0.62
C ASN A 172 3.09 -1.54 1.71
N ASN A 173 3.86 -1.81 2.78
CA ASN A 173 3.43 -2.66 3.89
C ASN A 173 2.22 -2.13 4.66
N LEU A 174 1.91 -0.84 4.49
CA LEU A 174 0.79 -0.18 5.17
C LEU A 174 -0.44 -0.03 4.29
N LEU A 175 -0.33 -0.34 2.99
CA LEU A 175 -1.46 -0.28 2.08
C LEU A 175 -2.34 -1.53 2.19
N THR A 176 -3.56 -1.40 1.75
CA THR A 176 -4.45 -2.50 1.39
C THR A 176 -4.75 -2.42 -0.11
N ASP A 177 -5.70 -3.21 -0.58
CA ASP A 177 -6.16 -3.12 -1.96
C ASP A 177 -6.47 -1.67 -2.31
N SER A 178 -5.91 -1.18 -3.39
CA SER A 178 -5.95 0.21 -3.83
C SER A 178 -6.23 0.26 -5.33
N ASP A 179 -6.77 1.37 -5.80
CA ASP A 179 -7.16 1.52 -7.19
C ASP A 179 -6.16 2.38 -7.96
N PHE A 180 -5.88 1.97 -9.20
CA PHE A 180 -5.13 2.73 -10.18
C PHE A 180 -5.98 2.94 -11.43
N LEU A 181 -6.21 4.19 -11.80
CA LEU A 181 -7.02 4.58 -12.94
C LEU A 181 -6.15 5.21 -14.03
N THR A 182 -6.35 4.77 -15.27
CA THR A 182 -5.61 5.27 -16.43
C THR A 182 -6.46 6.12 -17.38
N GLY A 183 -7.69 6.43 -17.02
CA GLY A 183 -8.63 7.25 -17.79
C GLY A 183 -10.06 7.05 -17.33
N ALA A 184 -11.00 7.76 -17.95
CA ALA A 184 -12.43 7.74 -17.62
C ALA A 184 -12.67 7.98 -16.11
N PHE A 185 -12.01 8.99 -15.56
CA PHE A 185 -12.08 9.32 -14.13
C PHE A 185 -13.49 9.71 -13.73
N PRO A 186 -14.05 9.12 -12.66
CA PRO A 186 -15.25 9.65 -12.01
C PRO A 186 -15.11 11.13 -11.63
N ALA A 187 -16.23 11.83 -11.53
CA ALA A 187 -16.26 13.27 -11.26
C ALA A 187 -15.61 13.69 -9.94
N GLU A 188 -15.45 12.77 -9.01
CA GLU A 188 -14.75 13.00 -7.74
C GLU A 188 -13.23 13.24 -7.89
N PHE A 189 -12.63 12.87 -9.02
CA PHE A 189 -11.20 13.05 -9.31
C PHE A 189 -10.97 14.28 -10.21
N GLY A 190 -11.31 15.46 -9.73
CA GLY A 190 -11.36 16.68 -10.54
C GLY A 190 -10.02 17.18 -11.08
N ASN A 191 -8.89 16.84 -10.43
CA ASN A 191 -7.55 17.36 -10.77
C ASN A 191 -6.69 16.37 -11.55
N ALA A 192 -7.24 15.21 -11.94
CA ALA A 192 -6.50 14.19 -12.67
C ALA A 192 -6.53 14.44 -14.17
N THR A 193 -5.37 14.48 -14.82
CA THR A 193 -5.24 14.61 -16.28
C THR A 193 -4.51 13.44 -16.94
N ALA A 194 -3.72 12.67 -16.17
CA ALA A 194 -2.98 11.51 -16.66
C ALA A 194 -3.46 10.21 -16.03
N GLY A 195 -3.56 10.16 -14.71
CA GLY A 195 -3.99 8.98 -13.97
C GLY A 195 -4.31 9.31 -12.52
N VAL A 196 -4.86 8.32 -11.81
CA VAL A 196 -5.19 8.43 -10.39
C VAL A 196 -4.65 7.23 -9.64
N PHE A 197 -3.96 7.48 -8.54
CA PHE A 197 -3.75 6.53 -7.47
C PHE A 197 -4.74 6.82 -6.35
N ASP A 198 -5.67 5.92 -6.10
CA ASP A 198 -6.58 5.98 -4.96
C ASP A 198 -6.15 4.91 -3.94
N LEU A 199 -5.35 5.34 -2.98
CA LEU A 199 -4.64 4.49 -2.05
C LEU A 199 -5.38 4.38 -0.73
N ASN A 200 -5.42 3.16 -0.20
CA ASN A 200 -6.04 2.87 1.08
C ASN A 200 -5.04 2.26 2.05
N LEU A 201 -5.03 2.76 3.28
CA LEU A 201 -4.24 2.17 4.36
C LEU A 201 -4.97 0.95 4.94
N ARG A 202 -4.20 -0.09 5.26
CA ARG A 202 -4.74 -1.22 5.98
C ARG A 202 -4.99 -0.85 7.45
N SER A 203 -6.00 -1.44 8.05
CA SER A 203 -6.18 -1.33 9.51
C SER A 203 -5.10 -2.11 10.25
N GLY A 204 -4.74 -1.65 11.44
CA GLY A 204 -3.89 -2.42 12.33
C GLY A 204 -4.61 -3.66 12.88
N ASN A 205 -3.85 -4.57 13.51
CA ASN A 205 -4.41 -5.73 14.18
C ASN A 205 -5.32 -5.28 15.33
N ASN A 206 -6.58 -5.68 15.30
CA ASN A 206 -7.56 -5.31 16.32
C ASN A 206 -7.70 -6.34 17.46
N GLN A 207 -6.85 -7.38 17.45
CA GLN A 207 -6.86 -8.46 18.44
C GLN A 207 -5.61 -8.43 19.31
N ASN A 208 -4.43 -8.38 18.69
CA ASN A 208 -3.14 -8.47 19.36
C ASN A 208 -2.24 -7.30 18.98
N THR A 209 -1.33 -6.95 19.87
CA THR A 209 -0.26 -5.99 19.58
C THR A 209 0.86 -6.72 18.85
N GLU A 210 1.26 -6.20 17.70
CA GLU A 210 2.32 -6.74 16.86
C GLU A 210 3.39 -5.68 16.62
N PHE A 211 4.63 -6.14 16.49
CA PHE A 211 5.77 -5.31 16.15
C PHE A 211 6.36 -5.75 14.82
N THR A 212 6.71 -4.81 13.98
CA THR A 212 7.41 -5.06 12.71
C THR A 212 8.75 -4.40 12.77
N GLY A 213 9.80 -5.13 12.40
CA GLY A 213 11.15 -4.60 12.22
C GLY A 213 11.71 -5.10 10.90
N GLN A 214 12.23 -4.20 10.08
CA GLN A 214 12.89 -4.53 8.83
C GLN A 214 14.19 -3.74 8.72
N VAL A 215 15.25 -4.39 8.28
CA VAL A 215 16.53 -3.74 7.97
C VAL A 215 16.91 -4.10 6.54
N GLY A 216 17.21 -3.10 5.75
CA GLY A 216 17.59 -3.25 4.36
C GLY A 216 18.71 -2.29 3.96
N PHE A 217 19.16 -2.40 2.72
CA PHE A 217 20.19 -1.52 2.17
C PHE A 217 19.79 -0.03 2.25
N ASN A 218 18.52 0.29 2.04
CA ASN A 218 18.03 1.67 2.03
C ASN A 218 17.65 2.22 3.40
N GLY A 219 17.73 1.40 4.46
CA GLY A 219 17.37 1.88 5.78
C GLY A 219 16.79 0.81 6.70
N PHE A 220 16.22 1.27 7.80
CA PHE A 220 15.44 0.45 8.70
C PHE A 220 14.00 0.93 8.79
N GLU A 221 13.11 0.01 9.09
CA GLU A 221 11.70 0.23 9.34
C GLU A 221 11.34 -0.36 10.70
N ALA A 222 10.59 0.38 11.48
CA ALA A 222 10.02 -0.10 12.74
C ALA A 222 8.54 0.25 12.78
N GLY A 223 7.72 -0.73 13.11
CA GLY A 223 6.28 -0.55 13.20
C GLY A 223 5.69 -1.19 14.43
N VAL A 224 4.58 -0.65 14.89
CA VAL A 224 3.74 -1.21 15.94
C VAL A 224 2.27 -1.04 15.58
N GLU A 225 1.51 -2.09 15.76
CA GLU A 225 0.07 -2.08 15.54
C GLU A 225 -0.63 -2.88 16.63
N GLY A 226 -1.89 -2.58 16.90
CA GLY A 226 -2.64 -3.31 17.90
C GLY A 226 -4.02 -2.72 18.17
N PRO A 227 -4.79 -3.35 19.07
CA PRO A 227 -6.06 -2.81 19.54
C PRO A 227 -5.83 -1.53 20.35
N ALA A 228 -6.52 -0.44 20.00
CA ALA A 228 -6.44 0.80 20.76
C ALA A 228 -7.14 0.65 22.14
N PHE A 229 -8.29 -0.01 22.16
CA PHE A 229 -9.02 -0.38 23.37
C PHE A 229 -9.99 -1.52 23.08
N LYS A 230 -10.35 -2.27 24.11
CA LYS A 230 -11.31 -3.37 23.98
C LYS A 230 -12.75 -2.85 24.00
N ARG A 231 -13.60 -3.45 23.19
CA ARG A 231 -15.03 -3.13 23.11
C ARG A 231 -15.84 -4.40 23.26
N GLU A 232 -16.91 -4.30 24.05
CA GLU A 232 -17.90 -5.36 24.12
C GLU A 232 -18.85 -5.28 22.92
N ASN A 233 -19.14 -6.42 22.31
CA ASN A 233 -20.12 -6.58 21.22
C ASN A 233 -19.85 -5.79 19.92
N LYS A 234 -18.67 -5.20 19.75
CA LYS A 234 -18.25 -4.50 18.52
C LYS A 234 -16.77 -4.80 18.24
N PRO A 235 -16.32 -4.72 16.96
CA PRO A 235 -14.90 -4.83 16.65
C PRO A 235 -14.08 -3.77 17.40
N ASN A 236 -12.93 -4.18 17.93
CA ASN A 236 -12.03 -3.26 18.61
C ASN A 236 -11.47 -2.24 17.61
N PRO A 237 -11.34 -0.98 18.01
CA PRO A 237 -10.52 -0.03 17.29
C PRO A 237 -9.07 -0.48 17.24
N SER A 238 -8.39 -0.17 16.16
CA SER A 238 -6.97 -0.48 16.00
C SER A 238 -6.14 0.76 15.74
N TYR A 239 -4.88 0.67 16.08
CA TYR A 239 -3.87 1.64 15.69
C TYR A 239 -2.78 0.94 14.90
N LEU A 240 -2.11 1.72 14.06
CA LEU A 240 -0.95 1.33 13.29
C LEU A 240 -0.02 2.54 13.24
N ILE A 241 1.25 2.35 13.58
CA ILE A 241 2.29 3.37 13.53
C ILE A 241 3.51 2.73 12.88
N ASN A 242 4.10 3.42 11.93
CA ASN A 242 5.28 2.94 11.22
C ASN A 242 6.26 4.09 11.01
N TYR A 243 7.52 3.82 11.23
CA TYR A 243 8.61 4.76 11.03
C TYR A 243 9.70 4.13 10.19
N ARG A 244 10.15 4.86 9.17
CA ARG A 244 11.31 4.48 8.34
C ARG A 244 12.40 5.53 8.44
N TYR A 245 13.64 5.07 8.40
CA TYR A 245 14.83 5.91 8.41
C TYR A 245 15.88 5.36 7.44
N SER A 246 16.42 6.24 6.58
CA SER A 246 17.50 5.90 5.67
C SER A 246 18.81 5.71 6.43
N THR A 247 19.54 4.65 6.13
CA THR A 247 20.88 4.35 6.70
C THR A 247 22.02 4.59 5.71
N LEU A 248 21.74 5.22 4.58
CA LEU A 248 22.76 5.43 3.54
C LEU A 248 23.95 6.28 4.03
N GLU A 249 23.69 7.29 4.87
CA GLU A 249 24.74 8.09 5.51
C GLU A 249 25.60 7.23 6.43
N LEU A 250 24.97 6.45 7.31
CA LEU A 250 25.69 5.54 8.20
C LEU A 250 26.55 4.52 7.44
N MET A 251 26.02 3.99 6.34
CA MET A 251 26.78 3.08 5.47
C MET A 251 27.99 3.78 4.84
N HIS A 252 27.80 5.00 4.38
CA HIS A 252 28.90 5.81 3.84
C HIS A 252 29.99 6.08 4.90
N GLU A 253 29.60 6.47 6.10
CA GLU A 253 30.51 6.67 7.24
C GLU A 253 31.28 5.38 7.62
N LEU A 254 30.65 4.23 7.49
CA LEU A 254 31.29 2.92 7.71
C LEU A 254 32.15 2.47 6.53
N GLY A 255 32.31 3.29 5.48
CA GLY A 255 33.18 3.03 4.34
C GLY A 255 32.54 2.15 3.25
N PHE A 256 31.25 1.90 3.30
CA PHE A 256 30.56 1.20 2.21
C PHE A 256 30.29 2.13 1.04
N SER A 257 30.65 1.72 -0.17
CA SER A 257 30.27 2.47 -1.38
C SER A 257 28.77 2.34 -1.62
N THR A 258 28.06 3.45 -1.47
CA THR A 258 26.60 3.51 -1.72
C THR A 258 26.25 3.68 -3.20
N ASN A 259 27.25 3.83 -4.06
CA ASN A 259 27.12 4.09 -5.51
C ASN A 259 26.26 5.32 -5.86
N THR A 260 26.04 6.21 -4.88
CA THR A 260 25.28 7.47 -5.06
C THR A 260 26.15 8.63 -5.51
N GLY A 261 27.44 8.37 -5.81
CA GLY A 261 28.44 9.40 -6.10
C GLY A 261 28.73 10.26 -4.87
N ALA A 262 28.86 11.58 -5.07
CA ALA A 262 29.07 12.54 -4.00
C ALA A 262 27.78 12.95 -3.24
N ALA A 263 26.62 12.41 -3.61
CA ALA A 263 25.34 12.73 -2.99
C ALA A 263 24.97 11.67 -1.97
N ILE A 264 24.74 12.07 -0.72
CA ILE A 264 24.29 11.19 0.36
C ILE A 264 22.85 11.57 0.69
N PRO A 265 21.86 10.80 0.22
CA PRO A 265 20.47 11.07 0.51
C PRO A 265 20.09 10.52 1.90
N GLU A 266 19.52 11.38 2.71
CA GLU A 266 18.90 11.04 3.98
C GLU A 266 17.39 11.24 3.89
N TYR A 267 16.61 10.32 4.43
CA TYR A 267 15.19 10.50 4.57
C TYR A 267 14.64 9.78 5.79
N ASN A 268 13.55 10.29 6.30
CA ASN A 268 12.72 9.57 7.26
C ASN A 268 11.25 9.86 6.99
N ASP A 269 10.42 8.92 7.32
CA ASP A 269 8.97 9.10 7.26
C ASP A 269 8.28 8.40 8.43
N LEU A 270 7.14 8.95 8.79
CA LEU A 270 6.24 8.45 9.81
C LEU A 270 4.85 8.38 9.22
N THR A 271 4.25 7.22 9.30
CA THR A 271 2.84 7.00 8.96
C THR A 271 2.12 6.48 10.19
N PHE A 272 0.92 7.00 10.46
CA PHE A 272 0.04 6.45 11.48
C PHE A 272 -1.40 6.37 11.00
N LEU A 273 -2.13 5.42 11.52
CA LEU A 273 -3.58 5.25 11.33
C LEU A 273 -4.22 4.81 12.65
N ILE A 274 -5.33 5.45 13.00
CA ILE A 274 -6.27 4.98 14.02
C ILE A 274 -7.58 4.68 13.31
N ASP A 275 -8.05 3.46 13.42
CA ASP A 275 -9.29 3.00 12.80
C ASP A 275 -10.30 2.59 13.86
N VAL A 276 -11.45 3.26 13.86
CA VAL A 276 -12.57 2.99 14.77
C VAL A 276 -13.75 2.47 13.96
N PRO A 277 -13.83 1.15 13.76
CA PRO A 277 -14.89 0.54 12.97
C PRO A 277 -16.22 0.52 13.74
N ALA A 278 -17.32 0.43 13.00
CA ALA A 278 -18.66 0.11 13.50
C ALA A 278 -19.11 0.99 14.68
N THR A 279 -19.07 2.31 14.52
CA THR A 279 -19.77 3.23 15.44
C THR A 279 -21.23 3.44 14.97
N ASN A 280 -22.07 4.07 15.80
CA ASN A 280 -23.43 4.41 15.40
C ASN A 280 -23.48 5.47 14.27
N ALA A 281 -22.39 6.23 14.09
CA ALA A 281 -22.24 7.25 13.06
C ALA A 281 -21.39 6.75 11.86
N GLY A 282 -21.01 5.47 11.83
CA GLY A 282 -20.19 4.88 10.77
C GLY A 282 -18.79 4.50 11.25
N ARG A 283 -17.83 4.47 10.33
CA ARG A 283 -16.42 4.20 10.60
C ARG A 283 -15.64 5.50 10.62
N PHE A 284 -14.75 5.66 11.60
CA PHE A 284 -13.84 6.79 11.69
C PHE A 284 -12.42 6.33 11.50
N LYS A 285 -11.69 7.04 10.65
CA LYS A 285 -10.25 6.88 10.46
C LYS A 285 -9.56 8.21 10.72
N LEU A 286 -8.51 8.19 11.52
CA LEU A 286 -7.58 9.31 11.69
C LEU A 286 -6.22 8.82 11.23
N PHE A 287 -5.64 9.48 10.24
CA PHE A 287 -4.34 9.12 9.71
C PHE A 287 -3.44 10.33 9.50
N GLY A 288 -2.15 10.09 9.39
CA GLY A 288 -1.18 11.09 9.01
C GLY A 288 0.04 10.46 8.36
N LEU A 289 0.61 11.22 7.44
CA LEU A 289 1.84 10.93 6.74
C LEU A 289 2.78 12.14 6.91
N ARG A 290 4.01 11.91 7.37
CA ARG A 290 5.05 12.92 7.46
C ARG A 290 6.31 12.36 6.85
N GLY A 291 6.94 13.11 5.96
CA GLY A 291 8.25 12.79 5.41
C GLY A 291 9.22 13.96 5.55
N LYS A 292 10.49 13.65 5.74
CA LYS A 292 11.58 14.60 5.67
C LYS A 292 12.69 14.00 4.83
N SER A 293 13.24 14.78 3.92
CA SER A 293 14.37 14.37 3.11
C SER A 293 15.40 15.48 2.98
N PHE A 294 16.65 15.07 2.96
CA PHE A 294 17.81 15.95 2.84
C PHE A 294 18.86 15.28 1.92
N ILE A 295 19.47 16.07 1.06
CA ILE A 295 20.59 15.65 0.23
C ILE A 295 21.77 16.58 0.51
N ALA A 296 22.86 16.02 1.00
CA ALA A 296 24.17 16.68 1.02
C ALA A 296 24.89 16.36 -0.29
N LEU A 297 25.29 17.40 -1.02
CA LEU A 297 26.16 17.25 -2.17
C LEU A 297 27.61 17.49 -1.68
N GLY A 298 28.35 16.40 -1.50
CA GLY A 298 29.79 16.47 -1.17
C GLY A 298 30.57 17.02 -2.38
N HIS A 299 31.37 18.02 -2.16
CA HIS A 299 32.34 18.47 -3.13
C HIS A 299 33.71 17.89 -2.72
N ASP A 300 34.24 16.98 -3.52
CA ASP A 300 35.62 16.58 -3.42
C ASP A 300 36.49 17.83 -3.78
N ILE A 301 36.99 18.51 -2.74
CA ILE A 301 37.92 19.62 -2.91
C ILE A 301 39.28 19.00 -3.25
N SER A 302 39.44 18.59 -4.49
CA SER A 302 40.77 18.22 -5.01
C SER A 302 41.20 19.03 -6.23
N ASP A 303 40.55 20.15 -6.55
CA ASP A 303 41.06 21.06 -7.56
C ASP A 303 40.89 22.53 -7.12
N SER A 304 42.03 23.13 -6.80
CA SER A 304 42.16 24.52 -6.45
C SER A 304 42.01 25.40 -7.69
N THR A 305 40.80 25.83 -8.01
CA THR A 305 40.56 27.10 -8.70
C THR A 305 39.19 27.60 -8.33
N ASP A 306 39.20 28.77 -7.73
CA ASP A 306 38.09 29.63 -7.34
C ASP A 306 36.77 29.47 -8.11
N ASN A 307 35.79 28.81 -7.49
CA ASN A 307 34.37 29.17 -7.58
C ASN A 307 33.59 28.39 -6.50
N ALA A 308 33.47 29.05 -5.34
CA ALA A 308 32.64 28.54 -4.26
C ALA A 308 31.14 28.57 -4.67
N TYR A 309 30.65 27.55 -5.33
CA TYR A 309 29.24 27.22 -5.32
C TYR A 309 28.97 26.54 -3.98
N ASN A 310 28.43 27.30 -3.04
CA ASN A 310 27.84 26.73 -1.82
C ASN A 310 26.79 25.71 -2.21
N ALA A 311 27.10 24.43 -2.05
CA ALA A 311 26.15 23.35 -2.16
C ALA A 311 25.12 23.53 -1.02
N ARG A 312 23.97 24.07 -1.34
CA ARG A 312 22.84 24.17 -0.40
C ARG A 312 22.14 22.82 -0.37
N GLY A 313 22.12 22.21 0.80
CA GLY A 313 21.24 21.08 1.06
C GLY A 313 19.79 21.50 0.84
N THR A 314 19.00 20.67 0.15
CA THR A 314 17.57 20.90 -0.05
C THR A 314 16.82 20.05 0.97
N THR A 315 16.09 20.69 1.87
CA THR A 315 15.22 20.02 2.83
C THR A 315 13.78 20.11 2.31
N THR A 316 13.10 18.99 2.24
CA THR A 316 11.67 18.95 1.94
C THR A 316 10.96 18.37 3.16
N ASP A 317 10.10 19.14 3.80
CA ASP A 317 9.21 18.72 4.89
C ASP A 317 7.77 18.60 4.32
N PHE A 318 7.10 17.48 4.65
CA PHE A 318 5.69 17.25 4.37
C PHE A 318 4.93 17.03 5.67
#